data_607c3c72a8da029934a5b8a50b2e5b27
#
_entry.id   607c3c72a8da029934a5b8a50b2e5b27
#
_cell.length_a   1.000
_cell.length_b   1.000
_cell.length_c   1.000
_cell.angle_alpha   90.00
_cell.angle_beta   90.00
_cell.angle_gamma   90.00
#
_symmetry.space_group_name_H-M   'P 1'
#
loop_
_entity.id
_entity.type
_entity.pdbx_description
1 polymer ?
#
loop_
_entity_poly.entity_id
_entity_poly.type
_entity_poly.pdbx_seq_one_letter_code
_entity_poly.pdbx_strand_id
1 'polypeptide(L)'
;MTYTLKVQIEPTGYTEYLEKIFKHAYKLKRELVNYYNRQEYRRRASDDYKYLAEETKLLNELQEKIKETKDKELKKALKSEYKERVDELKKGWIALNNAFGLGIGKFVDYKNLGQASVMYERYAKDGIINWSSFENMAQATKQGYLKRRSQRDSDNFMRVPKANDFTTIWYRKCNTNISMDGISFGKRGNRIMLPWNFKNDDEIRLSYALEMQKLALYAIKRVLLKDNTWKYYVLMVFDGVPYGTRESLPAKGKVVISLDIDKLEIVAKNDFINKELRFDLSNDNGYSTVLSEIDTMMEKSRRVNNPDNYEGNGVPKTGVRPWVRTNNYIKLSNKKRYIWHKIKNYRKNRFEKI
;
A
#
# COMPACT_ATOMS: atom_id res chain seq x y z
N MET A 1 19.93 5.51 -3.94
CA MET A 1 18.71 6.18 -3.39
C MET A 1 17.73 6.33 -4.53
N THR A 2 16.42 6.20 -4.28
CA THR A 2 15.40 6.44 -5.30
C THR A 2 14.49 7.57 -4.87
N TYR A 3 14.09 8.42 -5.80
CA TYR A 3 13.11 9.48 -5.54
C TYR A 3 12.08 9.60 -6.66
N THR A 4 11.00 10.33 -6.41
CA THR A 4 9.92 10.51 -7.38
C THR A 4 9.79 11.98 -7.75
N LEU A 5 10.00 12.29 -9.02
CA LEU A 5 9.69 13.59 -9.61
C LEU A 5 8.24 13.58 -10.12
N LYS A 6 7.48 14.63 -9.81
CA LYS A 6 6.09 14.78 -10.24
C LYS A 6 5.98 16.03 -11.12
N VAL A 7 5.65 15.85 -12.40
CA VAL A 7 5.47 16.94 -13.36
C VAL A 7 4.05 16.90 -13.90
N GLN A 8 3.43 18.08 -14.05
CA GLN A 8 2.10 18.20 -14.66
C GLN A 8 2.22 18.05 -16.18
N ILE A 9 1.25 17.39 -16.81
CA ILE A 9 1.11 17.35 -18.27
C ILE A 9 -0.09 18.16 -18.71
N GLU A 10 0.01 18.69 -19.93
CA GLU A 10 -1.10 19.39 -20.59
C GLU A 10 -1.79 18.41 -21.55
N PRO A 11 -3.02 17.95 -21.23
CA PRO A 11 -3.69 16.94 -22.04
C PRO A 11 -4.48 17.51 -23.22
N THR A 12 -4.22 18.73 -23.66
CA THR A 12 -4.97 19.41 -24.71
C THR A 12 -5.11 18.53 -25.96
N GLY A 13 -6.36 18.24 -26.37
CA GLY A 13 -6.67 17.32 -27.46
C GLY A 13 -6.63 15.84 -27.12
N TYR A 14 -6.13 15.44 -25.94
CA TYR A 14 -5.98 14.03 -25.55
C TYR A 14 -6.69 13.65 -24.26
N THR A 15 -7.51 14.52 -23.72
CA THR A 15 -8.23 14.25 -22.44
C THR A 15 -9.11 13.02 -22.53
N GLU A 16 -9.88 12.86 -23.64
CA GLU A 16 -10.72 11.67 -23.82
C GLU A 16 -9.91 10.39 -23.91
N TYR A 17 -8.74 10.44 -24.55
CA TYR A 17 -7.85 9.29 -24.64
C TYR A 17 -7.31 8.89 -23.25
N LEU A 18 -6.90 9.85 -22.43
CA LEU A 18 -6.47 9.60 -21.06
C LEU A 18 -7.61 9.02 -20.20
N GLU A 19 -8.82 9.58 -20.31
CA GLU A 19 -9.99 9.06 -19.63
C GLU A 19 -10.29 7.60 -20.05
N LYS A 20 -10.18 7.30 -21.33
CA LYS A 20 -10.33 5.95 -21.85
C LYS A 20 -9.31 4.99 -21.25
N ILE A 21 -8.04 5.41 -21.11
CA ILE A 21 -7.00 4.62 -20.43
C ILE A 21 -7.39 4.33 -18.99
N PHE A 22 -7.77 5.36 -18.22
CA PHE A 22 -8.17 5.18 -16.82
C PHE A 22 -9.41 4.29 -16.65
N LYS A 23 -10.38 4.43 -17.55
CA LYS A 23 -11.59 3.57 -17.58
C LYS A 23 -11.24 2.10 -17.82
N HIS A 24 -10.34 1.81 -18.77
CA HIS A 24 -9.91 0.43 -19.06
C HIS A 24 -9.05 -0.14 -17.91
N ALA A 25 -8.12 0.65 -17.39
CA ALA A 25 -7.29 0.25 -16.26
C ALA A 25 -8.14 -0.02 -14.99
N TYR A 26 -9.18 0.78 -14.76
CA TYR A 26 -10.12 0.55 -13.67
C TYR A 26 -10.90 -0.76 -13.85
N LYS A 27 -11.42 -1.03 -15.06
CA LYS A 27 -12.13 -2.29 -15.37
C LYS A 27 -11.22 -3.49 -15.14
N LEU A 28 -9.98 -3.42 -15.61
CA LEU A 28 -8.97 -4.46 -15.41
C LEU A 28 -8.67 -4.66 -13.91
N LYS A 29 -8.46 -3.59 -13.17
CA LYS A 29 -8.22 -3.65 -11.71
C LYS A 29 -9.38 -4.31 -10.98
N ARG A 30 -10.60 -3.96 -11.34
CA ARG A 30 -11.81 -4.57 -10.78
C ARG A 30 -11.88 -6.07 -11.09
N GLU A 31 -11.57 -6.47 -12.31
CA GLU A 31 -11.56 -7.88 -12.69
C GLU A 31 -10.49 -8.69 -11.94
N LEU A 32 -9.30 -8.13 -11.78
CA LEU A 32 -8.23 -8.75 -10.98
C LEU A 32 -8.64 -8.94 -9.51
N VAL A 33 -9.27 -7.93 -8.91
CA VAL A 33 -9.79 -8.03 -7.52
C VAL A 33 -10.87 -9.10 -7.44
N ASN A 34 -11.81 -9.11 -8.38
CA ASN A 34 -12.89 -10.11 -8.42
C ASN A 34 -12.34 -11.53 -8.65
N TYR A 35 -11.28 -11.68 -9.45
CA TYR A 35 -10.60 -12.96 -9.64
C TYR A 35 -10.09 -13.49 -8.30
N TYR A 36 -9.31 -12.71 -7.54
CA TYR A 36 -8.77 -13.15 -6.25
C TYR A 36 -9.88 -13.44 -5.24
N ASN A 37 -10.91 -12.61 -5.21
CA ASN A 37 -12.05 -12.83 -4.30
C ASN A 37 -12.80 -14.13 -4.64
N ARG A 38 -13.00 -14.44 -5.93
CA ARG A 38 -13.62 -15.69 -6.36
C ARG A 38 -12.76 -16.91 -6.02
N GLN A 39 -11.44 -16.82 -6.23
CA GLN A 39 -10.54 -17.92 -5.87
C GLN A 39 -10.50 -18.15 -4.35
N GLU A 40 -10.49 -17.07 -3.57
CA GLU A 40 -10.56 -17.16 -2.11
C GLU A 40 -11.87 -17.81 -1.64
N TYR A 41 -12.99 -17.42 -2.24
CA TYR A 41 -14.29 -18.05 -1.94
C TYR A 41 -14.27 -19.56 -2.24
N ARG A 42 -13.79 -19.95 -3.44
CA ARG A 42 -13.69 -21.36 -3.83
C ARG A 42 -12.76 -22.15 -2.92
N ARG A 43 -11.62 -21.56 -2.56
CA ARG A 43 -10.68 -22.18 -1.64
C ARG A 43 -11.33 -22.48 -0.28
N ARG A 44 -12.05 -21.52 0.27
CA ARG A 44 -12.73 -21.68 1.57
C ARG A 44 -13.88 -22.69 1.53
N ALA A 45 -14.51 -22.83 0.39
CA ALA A 45 -15.59 -23.80 0.19
C ALA A 45 -15.07 -25.24 -0.02
N SER A 46 -13.78 -25.45 -0.30
CA SER A 46 -13.20 -26.77 -0.54
C SER A 46 -13.09 -27.58 0.75
N ASP A 47 -13.20 -28.89 0.62
CA ASP A 47 -13.07 -29.81 1.76
C ASP A 47 -11.64 -29.84 2.30
N ASP A 48 -10.64 -29.69 1.44
CA ASP A 48 -9.24 -29.53 1.86
C ASP A 48 -9.05 -28.34 2.80
N TYR A 49 -9.72 -27.21 2.52
CA TYR A 49 -9.67 -26.05 3.41
C TYR A 49 -10.28 -26.35 4.77
N LYS A 50 -11.44 -27.01 4.79
CA LYS A 50 -12.14 -27.38 6.04
C LYS A 50 -11.28 -28.33 6.86
N TYR A 51 -10.70 -29.35 6.20
CA TYR A 51 -9.77 -30.29 6.84
C TYR A 51 -8.55 -29.56 7.44
N LEU A 52 -7.84 -28.75 6.67
CA LEU A 52 -6.68 -28.01 7.17
C LEU A 52 -7.03 -27.00 8.28
N ALA A 53 -8.22 -26.42 8.24
CA ALA A 53 -8.71 -25.53 9.28
C ALA A 53 -8.98 -26.30 10.60
N GLU A 54 -9.53 -27.51 10.51
CA GLU A 54 -9.73 -28.38 11.67
C GLU A 54 -8.40 -28.84 12.26
N GLU A 55 -7.48 -29.32 11.43
CA GLU A 55 -6.12 -29.68 11.87
C GLU A 55 -5.39 -28.50 12.54
N THR A 56 -5.62 -27.25 12.05
CA THR A 56 -5.08 -26.05 12.69
C THR A 56 -5.62 -25.85 14.10
N LYS A 57 -6.90 -26.16 14.35
CA LYS A 57 -7.50 -26.09 15.70
C LYS A 57 -6.90 -27.15 16.63
N LEU A 58 -6.82 -28.39 16.14
CA LEU A 58 -6.20 -29.49 16.91
C LEU A 58 -4.74 -29.17 17.27
N LEU A 59 -4.03 -28.55 16.36
CA LEU A 59 -2.64 -28.11 16.61
C LEU A 59 -2.55 -27.02 17.69
N ASN A 60 -3.51 -26.08 17.73
CA ASN A 60 -3.57 -25.10 18.79
C ASN A 60 -3.90 -25.71 20.15
N GLU A 61 -4.79 -26.70 20.19
CA GLU A 61 -5.10 -27.45 21.40
C GLU A 61 -3.88 -28.25 21.91
N LEU A 62 -3.12 -28.86 20.99
CA LEU A 62 -1.87 -29.53 21.32
C LEU A 62 -0.83 -28.55 21.88
N GLN A 63 -0.77 -27.34 21.35
CA GLN A 63 0.11 -26.29 21.87
C GLN A 63 -0.25 -25.87 23.30
N GLU A 64 -1.53 -25.77 23.62
CA GLU A 64 -1.98 -25.48 25.00
C GLU A 64 -1.64 -26.64 25.94
N LYS A 65 -1.87 -27.92 25.54
CA LYS A 65 -1.46 -29.09 26.31
C LYS A 65 0.05 -29.09 26.61
N ILE A 66 0.89 -28.73 25.64
CA ILE A 66 2.35 -28.60 25.84
C ILE A 66 2.68 -27.57 26.91
N LYS A 67 1.94 -26.45 26.97
CA LYS A 67 2.16 -25.40 27.98
C LYS A 67 1.84 -25.91 29.38
N GLU A 68 0.74 -26.63 29.51
CA GLU A 68 0.20 -27.15 30.80
C GLU A 68 0.99 -28.35 31.34
N THR A 69 1.64 -29.14 30.46
CA THR A 69 2.38 -30.35 30.83
C THR A 69 3.63 -30.00 31.63
N LYS A 70 3.73 -30.52 32.88
CA LYS A 70 4.86 -30.36 33.79
C LYS A 70 5.92 -31.44 33.61
N ASP A 71 5.50 -32.66 33.20
CA ASP A 71 6.41 -33.78 32.95
C ASP A 71 7.34 -33.48 31.75
N LYS A 72 8.64 -33.58 31.96
CA LYS A 72 9.67 -33.24 31.00
C LYS A 72 9.74 -34.18 29.78
N GLU A 73 9.56 -35.50 30.02
CA GLU A 73 9.62 -36.50 28.95
C GLU A 73 8.37 -36.43 28.08
N LEU A 74 7.18 -36.36 28.69
CA LEU A 74 5.93 -36.18 27.98
C LEU A 74 5.93 -34.88 27.18
N LYS A 75 6.43 -33.77 27.76
CA LYS A 75 6.55 -32.48 27.08
C LYS A 75 7.45 -32.54 25.90
N LYS A 76 8.54 -33.29 25.93
CA LYS A 76 9.48 -33.49 24.81
C LYS A 76 8.79 -34.28 23.69
N ALA A 77 8.10 -35.34 23.98
CA ALA A 77 7.33 -36.12 23.01
C ALA A 77 6.26 -35.26 22.30
N LEU A 78 5.43 -34.53 23.08
CA LEU A 78 4.41 -33.64 22.52
C LEU A 78 4.99 -32.52 21.65
N LYS A 79 6.17 -32.01 21.99
CA LYS A 79 6.85 -31.00 21.14
C LYS A 79 7.33 -31.58 19.82
N SER A 80 7.78 -32.83 19.80
CA SER A 80 8.19 -33.52 18.58
C SER A 80 6.98 -33.74 17.65
N GLU A 81 5.89 -34.26 18.19
CA GLU A 81 4.61 -34.43 17.48
C GLU A 81 4.11 -33.08 16.92
N TYR A 82 4.12 -32.03 17.73
CA TYR A 82 3.70 -30.70 17.32
C TYR A 82 4.53 -30.19 16.12
N LYS A 83 5.84 -30.37 16.16
CA LYS A 83 6.73 -29.93 15.08
C LYS A 83 6.45 -30.64 13.76
N GLU A 84 6.26 -31.95 13.81
CA GLU A 84 5.94 -32.78 12.64
C GLU A 84 4.61 -32.34 12.00
N ARG A 85 3.56 -32.25 12.82
CA ARG A 85 2.22 -31.79 12.37
C ARG A 85 2.24 -30.37 11.82
N VAL A 86 3.04 -29.44 12.40
CA VAL A 86 3.21 -28.08 11.87
C VAL A 86 3.79 -28.10 10.47
N ASP A 87 4.77 -28.95 10.21
CA ASP A 87 5.44 -29.00 8.91
C ASP A 87 4.54 -29.63 7.83
N GLU A 88 3.76 -30.65 8.18
CA GLU A 88 2.73 -31.21 7.31
C GLU A 88 1.63 -30.21 6.99
N LEU A 89 1.13 -29.53 8.02
CA LEU A 89 0.09 -28.51 7.85
C LEU A 89 0.54 -27.36 6.96
N LYS A 90 1.80 -26.91 7.11
CA LYS A 90 2.38 -25.89 6.22
C LYS A 90 2.43 -26.34 4.76
N LYS A 91 2.84 -27.59 4.50
CA LYS A 91 2.85 -28.17 3.16
C LYS A 91 1.44 -28.22 2.57
N GLY A 92 0.46 -28.67 3.36
CA GLY A 92 -0.95 -28.69 2.97
C GLY A 92 -1.49 -27.32 2.60
N TRP A 93 -1.25 -26.30 3.43
CA TRP A 93 -1.65 -24.92 3.12
C TRP A 93 -0.98 -24.35 1.88
N ILE A 94 0.30 -24.67 1.63
CA ILE A 94 1.01 -24.27 0.42
C ILE A 94 0.39 -24.93 -0.81
N ALA A 95 0.15 -26.24 -0.77
CA ALA A 95 -0.46 -27.00 -1.86
C ALA A 95 -1.85 -26.46 -2.20
N LEU A 96 -2.70 -26.28 -1.18
CA LEU A 96 -4.05 -25.73 -1.33
C LEU A 96 -4.02 -24.32 -1.96
N ASN A 97 -3.16 -23.43 -1.48
CA ASN A 97 -3.06 -22.09 -2.03
C ASN A 97 -2.59 -22.11 -3.49
N ASN A 98 -1.68 -23.01 -3.85
CA ASN A 98 -1.20 -23.15 -5.23
C ASN A 98 -2.29 -23.70 -6.16
N ALA A 99 -3.09 -24.65 -5.71
CA ALA A 99 -4.21 -25.23 -6.47
C ALA A 99 -5.24 -24.17 -6.89
N PHE A 100 -5.47 -23.17 -6.04
CA PHE A 100 -6.36 -22.04 -6.35
C PHE A 100 -5.66 -20.82 -6.96
N GLY A 101 -4.38 -20.90 -7.34
CA GLY A 101 -3.60 -19.78 -7.88
C GLY A 101 -3.33 -18.65 -6.88
N LEU A 102 -3.47 -18.93 -5.58
CA LEU A 102 -3.31 -17.99 -4.45
C LEU A 102 -1.94 -18.15 -3.75
N GLY A 103 -1.05 -18.96 -4.28
CA GLY A 103 0.30 -19.19 -3.76
C GLY A 103 1.22 -17.99 -3.90
N ILE A 104 2.37 -18.05 -3.22
CA ILE A 104 3.44 -17.07 -3.37
C ILE A 104 4.04 -17.24 -4.77
N GLY A 105 4.18 -16.16 -5.52
CA GLY A 105 4.70 -16.19 -6.88
C GLY A 105 4.11 -15.07 -7.73
N LYS A 106 4.51 -14.98 -8.99
CA LYS A 106 3.97 -13.98 -9.91
C LYS A 106 2.60 -14.42 -10.43
N PHE A 107 1.69 -13.48 -10.61
CA PHE A 107 0.41 -13.73 -11.27
C PHE A 107 0.62 -14.08 -12.76
N VAL A 108 1.53 -13.38 -13.40
CA VAL A 108 1.93 -13.64 -14.78
C VAL A 108 3.08 -14.65 -14.74
N ASP A 109 2.82 -15.85 -15.18
CA ASP A 109 3.82 -16.87 -15.47
C ASP A 109 4.03 -16.92 -16.99
N TYR A 110 5.23 -16.57 -17.45
CA TYR A 110 5.54 -16.57 -18.88
C TYR A 110 5.57 -17.97 -19.51
N LYS A 111 5.66 -19.02 -18.69
CA LYS A 111 5.56 -20.41 -19.14
C LYS A 111 4.10 -20.86 -19.29
N ASN A 112 3.21 -20.26 -18.52
CA ASN A 112 1.77 -20.53 -18.57
C ASN A 112 0.98 -19.24 -18.33
N LEU A 113 0.67 -18.53 -19.39
CA LEU A 113 -0.06 -17.27 -19.33
C LEU A 113 -1.54 -17.44 -18.93
N GLY A 114 -2.16 -18.56 -19.28
CA GLY A 114 -3.51 -18.93 -18.84
C GLY A 114 -4.49 -17.76 -18.65
N GLN A 115 -4.99 -17.60 -17.43
CA GLN A 115 -5.94 -16.55 -17.06
C GLN A 115 -5.38 -15.13 -17.29
N ALA A 116 -4.06 -14.93 -17.19
CA ALA A 116 -3.43 -13.63 -17.42
C ALA A 116 -3.57 -13.19 -18.89
N SER A 117 -3.39 -14.11 -19.85
CA SER A 117 -3.58 -13.84 -21.27
C SER A 117 -5.02 -13.43 -21.58
N VAL A 118 -5.98 -14.18 -21.07
CA VAL A 118 -7.43 -13.89 -21.26
C VAL A 118 -7.79 -12.49 -20.73
N MET A 119 -7.31 -12.13 -19.55
CA MET A 119 -7.56 -10.80 -18.99
C MET A 119 -6.86 -9.70 -19.80
N TYR A 120 -5.62 -9.93 -20.23
CA TYR A 120 -4.88 -8.97 -21.03
C TYR A 120 -5.60 -8.73 -22.37
N GLU A 121 -6.00 -9.77 -23.06
CA GLU A 121 -6.71 -9.64 -24.34
C GLU A 121 -8.02 -8.86 -24.21
N ARG A 122 -8.76 -9.12 -23.15
CA ARG A 122 -10.05 -8.46 -22.91
C ARG A 122 -9.94 -6.97 -22.62
N TYR A 123 -8.91 -6.54 -21.88
CA TYR A 123 -8.84 -5.17 -21.34
C TYR A 123 -7.66 -4.33 -21.82
N ALA A 124 -6.68 -4.94 -22.47
CA ALA A 124 -5.44 -4.27 -22.81
C ALA A 124 -5.00 -4.44 -24.27
N LYS A 125 -5.60 -5.38 -25.02
CA LYS A 125 -5.22 -5.72 -26.40
C LYS A 125 -5.23 -4.53 -27.36
N ASP A 126 -6.15 -3.57 -27.16
CA ASP A 126 -6.27 -2.39 -28.02
C ASP A 126 -5.08 -1.41 -27.89
N GLY A 127 -4.06 -1.75 -27.10
CA GLY A 127 -2.87 -0.95 -26.88
C GLY A 127 -3.06 0.27 -26.00
N ILE A 128 -4.23 0.39 -25.39
CA ILE A 128 -4.55 1.43 -24.42
C ILE A 128 -3.78 1.16 -23.10
N ILE A 129 -3.69 -0.11 -22.71
CA ILE A 129 -2.85 -0.57 -21.61
C ILE A 129 -1.82 -1.53 -22.17
N ASN A 130 -0.54 -1.25 -21.99
CA ASN A 130 0.51 -2.16 -22.45
C ASN A 130 0.70 -3.35 -21.47
N TRP A 131 1.39 -4.40 -21.94
CA TRP A 131 1.64 -5.59 -21.16
C TRP A 131 2.34 -5.31 -19.83
N SER A 132 3.31 -4.40 -19.80
CA SER A 132 4.03 -4.08 -18.57
C SER A 132 3.16 -3.39 -17.52
N SER A 133 2.21 -2.56 -17.94
CA SER A 133 1.23 -1.94 -17.03
C SER A 133 0.23 -2.96 -16.49
N PHE A 134 -0.20 -3.90 -17.35
CA PHE A 134 -1.02 -5.04 -16.95
C PHE A 134 -0.29 -5.88 -15.90
N GLU A 135 0.95 -6.28 -16.17
CA GLU A 135 1.77 -7.07 -15.24
C GLU A 135 1.96 -6.37 -13.89
N ASN A 136 2.30 -5.08 -13.90
CA ASN A 136 2.44 -4.28 -12.68
C ASN A 136 1.15 -4.23 -11.88
N MET A 137 0.02 -4.01 -12.54
CA MET A 137 -1.30 -3.95 -11.90
C MET A 137 -1.70 -5.30 -11.33
N ALA A 138 -1.46 -6.37 -12.05
CA ALA A 138 -1.74 -7.74 -11.64
C ALA A 138 -0.89 -8.12 -10.43
N GLN A 139 0.42 -7.83 -10.48
CA GLN A 139 1.34 -8.11 -9.38
C GLN A 139 1.01 -7.28 -8.12
N ALA A 140 0.73 -5.99 -8.27
CA ALA A 140 0.32 -5.15 -7.14
C ALA A 140 -1.00 -5.62 -6.52
N THR A 141 -1.93 -6.13 -7.34
CA THR A 141 -3.19 -6.70 -6.83
C THR A 141 -2.94 -7.97 -6.04
N LYS A 142 -2.09 -8.86 -6.55
CA LYS A 142 -1.69 -10.09 -5.85
C LYS A 142 -1.01 -9.80 -4.52
N GLN A 143 -0.07 -8.86 -4.49
CA GLN A 143 0.58 -8.44 -3.25
C GLN A 143 -0.42 -7.86 -2.24
N GLY A 144 -1.37 -7.06 -2.69
CA GLY A 144 -2.46 -6.56 -1.86
C GLY A 144 -3.31 -7.68 -1.27
N TYR A 145 -3.62 -8.72 -2.05
CA TYR A 145 -4.33 -9.91 -1.58
C TYR A 145 -3.50 -10.67 -0.53
N LEU A 146 -2.22 -10.96 -0.81
CA LEU A 146 -1.34 -11.69 0.11
C LEU A 146 -1.17 -10.94 1.44
N LYS A 147 -1.01 -9.62 1.38
CA LYS A 147 -0.94 -8.78 2.59
C LYS A 147 -2.22 -8.85 3.42
N ARG A 148 -3.39 -8.86 2.79
CA ARG A 148 -4.67 -9.02 3.51
C ARG A 148 -4.79 -10.40 4.14
N ARG A 149 -4.42 -11.44 3.40
CA ARG A 149 -4.46 -12.81 3.91
C ARG A 149 -3.56 -13.01 5.13
N SER A 150 -2.45 -12.28 5.23
CA SER A 150 -1.57 -12.33 6.41
C SER A 150 -2.13 -11.58 7.62
N GLN A 151 -3.17 -10.74 7.45
CA GLN A 151 -3.81 -10.01 8.53
C GLN A 151 -4.91 -10.89 9.13
N ARG A 152 -4.70 -11.38 10.36
CA ARG A 152 -5.58 -12.34 11.05
C ARG A 152 -7.04 -11.88 11.21
N ASP A 153 -7.29 -10.57 11.23
CA ASP A 153 -8.61 -9.96 11.47
C ASP A 153 -9.38 -9.60 10.20
N SER A 154 -8.93 -10.00 9.03
CA SER A 154 -9.60 -9.63 7.78
C SER A 154 -10.42 -10.79 7.23
N ASP A 155 -11.57 -10.48 6.64
CA ASP A 155 -12.35 -11.44 5.84
C ASP A 155 -11.59 -11.97 4.63
N ASN A 156 -10.33 -11.60 4.45
CA ASN A 156 -9.42 -11.91 3.34
C ASN A 156 -9.92 -11.43 1.95
N PHE A 157 -11.15 -10.94 1.85
CA PHE A 157 -11.67 -10.40 0.61
C PHE A 157 -11.16 -8.97 0.39
N MET A 158 -10.72 -8.73 -0.84
CA MET A 158 -10.31 -7.39 -1.23
C MET A 158 -11.52 -6.53 -1.54
N ARG A 159 -11.49 -5.28 -1.07
CA ARG A 159 -12.49 -4.31 -1.48
C ARG A 159 -12.30 -3.97 -2.96
N VAL A 160 -13.38 -4.07 -3.72
CA VAL A 160 -13.41 -3.58 -5.10
C VAL A 160 -13.23 -2.05 -5.09
N PRO A 161 -12.25 -1.49 -5.81
CA PRO A 161 -12.02 -0.06 -5.85
C PRO A 161 -13.22 0.66 -6.48
N LYS A 162 -13.49 1.90 -6.06
CA LYS A 162 -14.38 2.81 -6.78
C LYS A 162 -13.64 3.45 -7.95
N ALA A 163 -14.37 3.85 -9.00
CA ALA A 163 -13.76 4.44 -10.19
C ALA A 163 -12.96 5.71 -9.88
N ASN A 164 -13.44 6.55 -8.97
CA ASN A 164 -12.78 7.80 -8.57
C ASN A 164 -11.57 7.57 -7.65
N ASP A 165 -11.49 6.42 -6.97
CA ASP A 165 -10.33 6.05 -6.15
C ASP A 165 -9.17 5.52 -7.00
N PHE A 166 -9.41 5.21 -8.27
CA PHE A 166 -8.40 4.70 -9.20
C PHE A 166 -7.74 5.86 -9.95
N THR A 167 -6.62 6.31 -9.41
CA THR A 167 -5.99 7.57 -9.82
C THR A 167 -4.59 7.42 -10.41
N THR A 168 -3.99 6.22 -10.42
CA THR A 168 -2.59 6.06 -10.81
C THR A 168 -2.37 4.76 -11.60
N ILE A 169 -1.71 4.86 -12.75
CA ILE A 169 -1.35 3.74 -13.60
C ILE A 169 0.17 3.72 -13.77
N TRP A 170 0.83 2.65 -13.34
CA TRP A 170 2.26 2.49 -13.40
C TRP A 170 2.71 1.80 -14.70
N TYR A 171 3.82 2.27 -15.26
CA TYR A 171 4.44 1.78 -16.47
C TYR A 171 5.92 1.50 -16.25
N ARG A 172 6.48 0.53 -16.97
CA ARG A 172 7.93 0.34 -17.05
C ARG A 172 8.50 1.23 -18.17
N LYS A 173 9.79 1.57 -18.06
CA LYS A 173 10.52 2.44 -18.98
C LYS A 173 10.42 2.03 -20.47
N CYS A 174 10.29 0.71 -20.75
CA CYS A 174 10.50 0.13 -22.08
C CYS A 174 9.57 0.65 -23.20
N ASN A 175 8.48 1.36 -22.91
CA ASN A 175 7.48 1.75 -23.91
C ASN A 175 7.23 3.24 -24.01
N THR A 176 8.10 4.09 -23.45
CA THR A 176 7.86 5.54 -23.39
C THR A 176 9.13 6.29 -23.65
N ASN A 177 9.05 7.29 -24.53
CA ASN A 177 10.07 8.30 -24.65
C ASN A 177 9.64 9.49 -23.76
N ILE A 178 10.45 9.79 -22.77
CA ILE A 178 10.37 11.00 -21.96
C ILE A 178 11.47 11.92 -22.43
N SER A 179 11.12 13.13 -22.84
CA SER A 179 12.03 14.19 -23.26
C SER A 179 11.67 15.50 -22.54
N MET A 180 12.41 16.55 -22.80
CA MET A 180 12.08 17.87 -22.27
C MET A 180 10.79 18.45 -22.86
N ASP A 181 10.35 17.99 -24.04
CA ASP A 181 9.12 18.47 -24.68
C ASP A 181 7.87 17.83 -24.09
N GLY A 182 8.00 16.62 -23.53
CA GLY A 182 6.84 15.87 -23.02
C GLY A 182 7.08 14.38 -22.88
N ILE A 183 5.98 13.67 -22.68
CA ILE A 183 5.96 12.22 -22.64
C ILE A 183 5.27 11.66 -23.88
N SER A 184 5.96 10.80 -24.64
CA SER A 184 5.43 10.10 -25.79
C SER A 184 4.77 8.79 -25.36
N PHE A 185 3.50 8.61 -25.67
CA PHE A 185 2.65 7.55 -25.17
C PHE A 185 1.86 6.84 -26.26
N GLY A 186 1.67 5.54 -26.16
CA GLY A 186 0.90 4.75 -27.15
C GLY A 186 1.71 3.70 -27.90
N LYS A 187 1.11 3.09 -28.92
CA LYS A 187 1.75 2.07 -29.77
C LYS A 187 2.76 2.69 -30.74
N ARG A 188 3.79 1.94 -31.10
CA ARG A 188 4.72 2.32 -32.17
C ARG A 188 3.92 2.61 -33.45
N GLY A 189 4.08 3.77 -34.04
CA GLY A 189 3.34 4.25 -35.22
C GLY A 189 2.13 5.16 -34.91
N ASN A 190 1.55 5.08 -33.67
CA ASN A 190 0.44 5.93 -33.22
C ASN A 190 0.73 6.50 -31.83
N ARG A 191 1.92 7.07 -31.66
CA ARG A 191 2.27 7.72 -30.41
C ARG A 191 1.70 9.12 -30.36
N ILE A 192 1.10 9.45 -29.21
CA ILE A 192 0.73 10.81 -28.86
C ILE A 192 1.85 11.42 -28.02
N MET A 193 2.08 12.71 -28.19
CA MET A 193 2.96 13.49 -27.31
C MET A 193 2.09 14.30 -26.38
N LEU A 194 2.31 14.12 -25.07
CA LEU A 194 1.69 14.90 -24.02
C LEU A 194 2.71 15.91 -23.49
N PRO A 195 2.60 17.20 -23.83
CA PRO A 195 3.56 18.21 -23.42
C PRO A 195 3.49 18.45 -21.90
N TRP A 196 4.61 18.94 -21.36
CA TRP A 196 4.67 19.36 -19.98
C TRP A 196 3.96 20.68 -19.74
N ASN A 197 3.38 20.80 -18.55
CA ASN A 197 2.94 22.05 -17.98
C ASN A 197 3.81 22.34 -16.74
N PHE A 198 5.02 22.82 -17.00
CA PHE A 198 6.01 23.11 -15.97
C PHE A 198 5.53 24.17 -14.99
N LYS A 199 5.83 23.96 -13.73
CA LYS A 199 5.59 24.90 -12.63
C LYS A 199 6.85 25.03 -11.80
N ASN A 200 7.16 26.23 -11.41
CA ASN A 200 8.36 26.54 -10.62
C ASN A 200 9.62 25.93 -11.27
N ASP A 201 10.38 25.15 -10.49
CA ASP A 201 11.64 24.54 -10.92
C ASP A 201 11.49 23.18 -11.61
N ASP A 202 10.27 22.80 -12.04
CA ASP A 202 10.01 21.46 -12.60
C ASP A 202 10.88 21.18 -13.85
N GLU A 203 11.09 22.20 -14.69
CA GLU A 203 11.89 22.10 -15.90
C GLU A 203 13.36 21.79 -15.56
N ILE A 204 13.96 22.55 -14.65
CA ILE A 204 15.36 22.37 -14.23
C ILE A 204 15.53 21.00 -13.55
N ARG A 205 14.57 20.61 -12.71
CA ARG A 205 14.60 19.31 -12.03
C ARG A 205 14.49 18.15 -13.00
N LEU A 206 13.65 18.29 -14.04
CA LEU A 206 13.47 17.27 -15.05
C LEU A 206 14.71 17.16 -15.95
N SER A 207 15.28 18.29 -16.43
CA SER A 207 16.51 18.30 -17.19
C SER A 207 17.65 17.59 -16.46
N TYR A 208 17.91 17.99 -15.23
CA TYR A 208 18.90 17.33 -14.37
C TYR A 208 18.66 15.82 -14.23
N ALA A 209 17.41 15.43 -13.98
CA ALA A 209 17.07 14.02 -13.76
C ALA A 209 17.26 13.19 -15.03
N LEU A 210 16.90 13.71 -16.20
CA LEU A 210 17.04 13.00 -17.48
C LEU A 210 18.49 12.89 -17.94
N GLU A 211 19.33 13.90 -17.66
CA GLU A 211 20.74 13.92 -18.04
C GLU A 211 21.61 13.07 -17.12
N MET A 212 21.39 13.16 -15.82
CA MET A 212 22.31 12.64 -14.81
C MET A 212 21.88 11.33 -14.19
N GLN A 213 20.64 10.87 -14.41
CA GLN A 213 20.08 9.77 -13.63
C GLN A 213 19.31 8.76 -14.49
N LYS A 214 19.15 7.57 -13.93
CA LYS A 214 18.42 6.47 -14.58
C LYS A 214 16.95 6.49 -14.17
N LEU A 215 16.07 6.61 -15.16
CA LEU A 215 14.64 6.40 -14.96
C LEU A 215 14.36 4.91 -14.74
N ALA A 216 13.81 4.55 -13.60
CA ALA A 216 13.44 3.18 -13.24
C ALA A 216 12.03 2.83 -13.75
N LEU A 217 11.05 3.66 -13.41
CA LEU A 217 9.65 3.50 -13.81
C LEU A 217 8.93 4.85 -13.78
N TYR A 218 7.76 4.91 -14.40
CA TYR A 218 6.91 6.10 -14.34
C TYR A 218 5.44 5.72 -14.18
N ALA A 219 4.62 6.70 -13.79
CA ALA A 219 3.18 6.52 -13.74
C ALA A 219 2.45 7.75 -14.26
N ILE A 220 1.28 7.54 -14.84
CA ILE A 220 0.32 8.62 -15.07
C ILE A 220 -0.61 8.67 -13.86
N LYS A 221 -0.71 9.85 -13.25
CA LYS A 221 -1.59 10.12 -12.11
C LYS A 221 -2.59 11.19 -12.48
N ARG A 222 -3.87 10.95 -12.15
CA ARG A 222 -4.90 11.97 -12.23
C ARG A 222 -5.33 12.41 -10.84
N VAL A 223 -5.70 13.67 -10.69
CA VAL A 223 -6.18 14.27 -9.44
C VAL A 223 -7.50 14.98 -9.74
N LEU A 224 -8.56 14.59 -9.04
CA LEU A 224 -9.87 15.23 -9.16
C LEU A 224 -9.83 16.59 -8.45
N LEU A 225 -10.23 17.63 -9.15
CA LEU A 225 -10.35 18.97 -8.61
C LEU A 225 -11.74 19.20 -8.00
N LYS A 226 -11.91 20.33 -7.33
CA LYS A 226 -13.18 20.71 -6.69
C LYS A 226 -14.32 20.94 -7.70
N ASP A 227 -14.00 21.35 -8.91
CA ASP A 227 -14.90 21.55 -10.05
C ASP A 227 -15.23 20.27 -10.83
N ASN A 228 -14.87 19.11 -10.29
CA ASN A 228 -15.01 17.79 -10.90
C ASN A 228 -14.19 17.59 -12.20
N THR A 229 -13.23 18.44 -12.48
CA THR A 229 -12.26 18.24 -13.58
C THR A 229 -11.05 17.44 -13.10
N TRP A 230 -10.34 16.82 -14.05
CA TRP A 230 -9.13 16.06 -13.75
C TRP A 230 -7.88 16.83 -14.17
N LYS A 231 -6.90 16.91 -13.25
CA LYS A 231 -5.52 17.25 -13.60
C LYS A 231 -4.69 15.99 -13.71
N TYR A 232 -3.76 16.01 -14.69
CA TYR A 232 -2.89 14.88 -14.97
C TYR A 232 -1.46 15.22 -14.66
N TYR A 233 -0.74 14.23 -14.14
CA TYR A 233 0.66 14.31 -13.77
C TYR A 233 1.38 13.05 -14.22
N VAL A 234 2.66 13.19 -14.54
CA VAL A 234 3.57 12.06 -14.64
C VAL A 234 4.40 12.00 -13.37
N LEU A 235 4.42 10.83 -12.74
CA LEU A 235 5.32 10.50 -11.65
C LEU A 235 6.47 9.71 -12.26
N MET A 236 7.70 10.20 -12.13
CA MET A 236 8.90 9.55 -12.64
C MET A 236 9.78 9.16 -11.48
N VAL A 237 10.14 7.88 -11.39
CA VAL A 237 11.03 7.36 -10.34
C VAL A 237 12.43 7.26 -10.93
N PHE A 238 13.34 8.02 -10.37
CA PHE A 238 14.75 8.03 -10.73
C PHE A 238 15.61 7.36 -9.66
N ASP A 239 16.66 6.69 -10.12
CA ASP A 239 17.73 6.18 -9.25
C ASP A 239 18.80 7.27 -9.17
N GLY A 240 18.91 7.91 -8.00
CA GLY A 240 19.88 8.99 -7.77
C GLY A 240 19.41 9.98 -6.71
N VAL A 241 20.00 11.17 -6.75
CA VAL A 241 19.76 12.27 -5.79
C VAL A 241 18.99 13.39 -6.48
N PRO A 242 17.87 13.88 -5.89
CA PRO A 242 17.08 14.97 -6.50
C PRO A 242 17.90 16.26 -6.65
N TYR A 243 17.66 16.99 -7.72
CA TYR A 243 18.22 18.33 -7.90
C TYR A 243 17.84 19.26 -6.73
N GLY A 244 18.78 20.10 -6.32
CA GLY A 244 18.56 21.07 -5.25
C GLY A 244 18.54 20.49 -3.84
N THR A 245 18.82 19.19 -3.67
CA THR A 245 19.08 18.62 -2.36
C THR A 245 20.51 18.96 -1.92
N ARG A 246 20.76 18.91 -0.61
CA ARG A 246 22.10 19.16 -0.05
C ARG A 246 23.19 18.24 -0.61
N GLU A 247 22.80 17.03 -1.05
CA GLU A 247 23.73 16.06 -1.66
C GLU A 247 24.11 16.42 -3.11
N SER A 248 23.28 17.22 -3.79
CA SER A 248 23.57 17.72 -5.16
C SER A 248 24.26 19.10 -5.18
N LEU A 249 24.29 19.80 -4.05
CA LEU A 249 24.94 21.08 -3.88
C LEU A 249 26.23 20.92 -3.07
N PRO A 250 27.31 21.65 -3.41
CA PRO A 250 28.50 21.62 -2.57
C PRO A 250 28.14 22.08 -1.17
N ALA A 251 28.43 21.24 -0.19
CA ALA A 251 28.16 21.53 1.21
C ALA A 251 28.95 22.77 1.65
N LYS A 252 28.25 23.86 1.94
CA LYS A 252 28.83 25.05 2.55
C LYS A 252 28.38 25.14 4.02
N GLY A 253 29.26 24.80 4.95
CA GLY A 253 29.02 24.89 6.39
C GLY A 253 28.43 23.62 7.00
N LYS A 254 28.28 23.65 8.32
CA LYS A 254 27.70 22.56 9.13
C LYS A 254 26.41 23.05 9.78
N VAL A 255 25.38 22.23 9.77
CA VAL A 255 24.18 22.43 10.55
C VAL A 255 24.13 21.36 11.64
N VAL A 256 24.09 21.77 12.89
CA VAL A 256 23.91 20.87 14.03
C VAL A 256 22.42 20.84 14.33
N ILE A 257 21.85 19.63 14.31
CA ILE A 257 20.46 19.39 14.67
C ILE A 257 20.47 18.60 15.97
N SER A 258 19.87 19.14 17.01
CA SER A 258 19.64 18.45 18.29
C SER A 258 18.14 18.22 18.47
N LEU A 259 17.80 17.03 18.97
CA LEU A 259 16.43 16.66 19.37
C LEU A 259 16.37 16.65 20.89
N ASP A 260 15.60 17.54 21.48
CA ASP A 260 15.25 17.50 22.89
C ASP A 260 14.00 16.62 23.04
N ILE A 261 14.20 15.38 23.52
CA ILE A 261 13.13 14.39 23.65
C ILE A 261 12.15 14.79 24.76
N ASP A 262 12.65 15.41 25.83
CA ASP A 262 11.83 15.77 27.00
C ASP A 262 10.90 16.94 26.68
N LYS A 263 11.38 17.86 25.86
CA LYS A 263 10.58 19.01 25.40
C LYS A 263 9.91 18.79 24.06
N LEU A 264 10.16 17.64 23.39
CA LEU A 264 9.72 17.39 22.02
C LEU A 264 10.05 18.56 21.07
N GLU A 265 11.26 19.07 21.18
CA GLU A 265 11.75 20.23 20.43
C GLU A 265 12.92 19.85 19.54
N ILE A 266 12.90 20.32 18.30
CA ILE A 266 14.05 20.24 17.39
C ILE A 266 14.73 21.61 17.37
N VAL A 267 16.02 21.61 17.68
CA VAL A 267 16.85 22.79 17.58
C VAL A 267 17.86 22.58 16.46
N ALA A 268 17.84 23.45 15.45
CA ALA A 268 18.81 23.47 14.37
C ALA A 268 19.67 24.73 14.49
N LYS A 269 20.98 24.53 14.64
CA LYS A 269 21.97 25.63 14.69
C LYS A 269 22.84 25.59 13.44
N ASN A 270 23.04 26.73 12.85
CA ASN A 270 23.98 26.95 11.78
C ASN A 270 25.04 27.95 12.20
N ASP A 271 26.26 27.49 12.39
CA ASP A 271 27.39 28.31 12.84
C ASP A 271 27.77 29.39 11.82
N PHE A 272 27.40 29.20 10.53
CA PHE A 272 27.76 30.14 9.45
C PHE A 272 26.84 31.38 9.43
N ILE A 273 25.58 31.24 9.86
CA ILE A 273 24.58 32.33 9.84
C ILE A 273 24.24 32.78 11.26
N ASN A 274 24.78 32.11 12.26
CA ASN A 274 24.47 32.31 13.70
C ASN A 274 22.95 32.33 13.97
N LYS A 275 22.21 31.46 13.25
CA LYS A 275 20.75 31.36 13.33
C LYS A 275 20.36 30.06 14.00
N GLU A 276 19.60 30.19 15.06
CA GLU A 276 18.99 29.07 15.76
C GLU A 276 17.49 29.01 15.39
N LEU A 277 17.03 27.84 14.96
CA LEU A 277 15.62 27.57 14.67
C LEU A 277 15.12 26.55 15.67
N ARG A 278 14.04 26.87 16.38
CA ARG A 278 13.38 25.98 17.32
C ARG A 278 12.01 25.58 16.79
N PHE A 279 11.72 24.29 16.88
CA PHE A 279 10.46 23.71 16.43
C PHE A 279 9.84 22.90 17.55
N ASP A 280 8.75 23.39 18.09
CA ASP A 280 7.95 22.67 19.07
C ASP A 280 7.14 21.57 18.36
N LEU A 281 7.43 20.30 18.69
CA LEU A 281 6.74 19.13 18.19
C LEU A 281 5.57 18.71 19.09
N SER A 282 5.48 19.25 20.30
CA SER A 282 4.44 18.90 21.27
C SER A 282 3.07 19.41 20.86
N ASN A 283 3.03 20.53 20.16
CA ASN A 283 1.78 21.13 19.72
C ASN A 283 1.17 20.34 18.56
N ASP A 284 0.20 19.50 18.85
CA ASP A 284 -0.58 18.72 17.90
C ASP A 284 -1.96 19.31 17.60
N ASN A 285 -2.19 20.56 17.97
CA ASN A 285 -3.46 21.27 17.79
C ASN A 285 -4.66 20.57 18.49
N GLY A 286 -4.42 19.92 19.62
CA GLY A 286 -5.44 19.22 20.42
C GLY A 286 -5.89 17.89 19.82
N TYR A 287 -5.26 17.41 18.74
CA TYR A 287 -5.65 16.16 18.11
C TYR A 287 -5.38 14.92 18.98
N SER A 288 -4.40 14.94 19.85
CA SER A 288 -4.12 13.85 20.81
C SER A 288 -5.29 13.65 21.76
N THR A 289 -5.85 14.73 22.31
CA THR A 289 -7.05 14.68 23.17
C THR A 289 -8.23 14.08 22.45
N VAL A 290 -8.51 14.54 21.22
CA VAL A 290 -9.61 14.01 20.40
C VAL A 290 -9.40 12.53 20.07
N LEU A 291 -8.17 12.08 19.83
CA LEU A 291 -7.88 10.66 19.61
C LEU A 291 -8.13 9.82 20.86
N SER A 292 -7.72 10.30 22.03
CA SER A 292 -7.95 9.62 23.32
C SER A 292 -9.45 9.46 23.59
N GLU A 293 -10.25 10.50 23.36
CA GLU A 293 -11.71 10.44 23.48
C GLU A 293 -12.31 9.41 22.53
N ILE A 294 -11.90 9.42 21.26
CA ILE A 294 -12.38 8.45 20.27
C ILE A 294 -12.00 7.02 20.68
N ASP A 295 -10.78 6.79 21.18
CA ASP A 295 -10.33 5.47 21.63
C ASP A 295 -11.12 4.98 22.83
N THR A 296 -11.43 5.87 23.78
CA THR A 296 -12.30 5.56 24.92
C THR A 296 -13.71 5.15 24.45
N MET A 297 -14.29 5.91 23.52
CA MET A 297 -15.61 5.59 22.96
C MET A 297 -15.61 4.27 22.16
N MET A 298 -14.54 4.01 21.40
CA MET A 298 -14.38 2.75 20.64
C MET A 298 -14.25 1.56 21.58
N GLU A 299 -13.48 1.70 22.65
CA GLU A 299 -13.31 0.64 23.65
C GLU A 299 -14.61 0.36 24.41
N LYS A 300 -15.34 1.41 24.80
CA LYS A 300 -16.68 1.27 25.37
C LYS A 300 -17.64 0.51 24.42
N SER A 301 -17.64 0.88 23.14
CA SER A 301 -18.44 0.19 22.12
C SER A 301 -18.02 -1.28 21.93
N ARG A 302 -16.72 -1.58 22.00
CA ARG A 302 -16.22 -2.96 21.94
C ARG A 302 -16.70 -3.80 23.10
N ARG A 303 -16.56 -3.30 24.33
CA ARG A 303 -16.96 -4.05 25.54
C ARG A 303 -18.44 -4.37 25.56
N VAL A 304 -19.28 -3.38 25.24
CA VAL A 304 -20.74 -3.55 25.26
C VAL A 304 -21.19 -4.58 24.22
N ASN A 305 -20.59 -4.61 23.04
CA ASN A 305 -21.04 -5.48 21.95
C ASN A 305 -20.28 -6.81 21.86
N ASN A 306 -19.27 -7.04 22.69
CA ASN A 306 -18.50 -8.28 22.72
C ASN A 306 -18.09 -8.61 24.16
N PRO A 307 -19.04 -8.76 25.11
CA PRO A 307 -18.73 -9.00 26.51
C PRO A 307 -17.91 -10.29 26.73
N ASP A 308 -18.18 -11.33 25.95
CA ASP A 308 -17.53 -12.64 26.05
C ASP A 308 -16.04 -12.60 25.65
N ASN A 309 -15.62 -11.53 24.95
CA ASN A 309 -14.23 -11.35 24.52
C ASN A 309 -13.34 -10.69 25.58
N TYR A 310 -13.89 -10.39 26.76
CA TYR A 310 -13.18 -9.77 27.88
C TYR A 310 -13.12 -10.69 29.10
N GLU A 311 -12.07 -10.56 29.88
CA GLU A 311 -11.96 -11.17 31.20
C GLU A 311 -12.76 -10.36 32.22
N GLY A 312 -13.01 -10.90 33.41
CA GLY A 312 -13.73 -10.23 34.49
C GLY A 312 -13.09 -8.92 34.95
N ASN A 313 -11.77 -8.76 34.75
CA ASN A 313 -11.01 -7.53 35.02
C ASN A 313 -11.10 -6.51 33.87
N GLY A 314 -11.83 -6.80 32.79
CA GLY A 314 -12.02 -5.93 31.64
C GLY A 314 -10.87 -5.92 30.61
N VAL A 315 -9.91 -6.85 30.75
CA VAL A 315 -8.83 -7.04 29.77
C VAL A 315 -9.32 -7.93 28.61
N PRO A 316 -9.00 -7.62 27.36
CA PRO A 316 -9.35 -8.49 26.23
C PRO A 316 -8.68 -9.86 26.37
N LYS A 317 -9.47 -10.93 26.25
CA LYS A 317 -8.94 -12.29 26.25
C LYS A 317 -8.00 -12.52 25.08
N THR A 318 -6.90 -13.22 25.31
CA THR A 318 -5.94 -13.58 24.26
C THR A 318 -6.51 -14.63 23.29
N GLY A 319 -6.13 -14.59 22.03
CA GLY A 319 -6.53 -15.53 20.99
C GLY A 319 -7.38 -14.91 19.88
N VAL A 320 -7.66 -15.70 18.84
CA VAL A 320 -8.48 -15.26 17.69
C VAL A 320 -9.96 -15.43 18.07
N ARG A 321 -10.67 -14.32 18.18
CA ARG A 321 -12.10 -14.28 18.50
C ARG A 321 -12.85 -13.43 17.50
N PRO A 322 -14.10 -13.76 17.16
CA PRO A 322 -14.93 -12.90 16.33
C PRO A 322 -15.26 -11.60 17.09
N TRP A 323 -15.12 -10.47 16.42
CA TRP A 323 -15.46 -9.15 16.96
C TRP A 323 -16.63 -8.57 16.20
N VAL A 324 -17.74 -8.32 16.88
CA VAL A 324 -18.87 -7.58 16.32
C VAL A 324 -18.53 -6.08 16.30
N ARG A 325 -18.54 -5.50 15.09
CA ARG A 325 -18.29 -4.07 14.87
C ARG A 325 -19.61 -3.39 14.53
N THR A 326 -20.13 -2.65 15.47
CA THR A 326 -21.36 -1.87 15.25
C THR A 326 -21.14 -0.71 14.27
N ASN A 327 -22.22 -0.18 13.69
CA ASN A 327 -22.14 1.00 12.85
C ASN A 327 -21.52 2.20 13.57
N ASN A 328 -21.76 2.34 14.87
CA ASN A 328 -21.14 3.38 15.70
C ASN A 328 -19.63 3.19 15.80
N TYR A 329 -19.17 1.97 16.06
CA TYR A 329 -17.73 1.66 16.07
C TYR A 329 -17.07 1.97 14.72
N ILE A 330 -17.74 1.64 13.62
CA ILE A 330 -17.24 1.94 12.25
C ILE A 330 -17.13 3.44 12.03
N LYS A 331 -18.14 4.24 12.45
CA LYS A 331 -18.10 5.71 12.38
C LYS A 331 -16.94 6.29 13.18
N LEU A 332 -16.74 5.83 14.42
CA LEU A 332 -15.62 6.26 15.27
C LEU A 332 -14.26 5.88 14.65
N SER A 333 -14.12 4.69 14.13
CA SER A 333 -12.91 4.23 13.43
C SER A 333 -12.58 5.10 12.20
N ASN A 334 -13.60 5.51 11.45
CA ASN A 334 -13.42 6.42 10.32
C ASN A 334 -13.02 7.84 10.78
N LYS A 335 -13.63 8.33 11.88
CA LYS A 335 -13.26 9.61 12.51
C LYS A 335 -11.81 9.57 13.01
N LYS A 336 -11.41 8.49 13.68
CA LYS A 336 -10.01 8.28 14.11
C LYS A 336 -9.03 8.35 12.94
N ARG A 337 -9.32 7.66 11.84
CA ARG A 337 -8.50 7.69 10.61
C ARG A 337 -8.39 9.10 10.02
N TYR A 338 -9.49 9.85 10.02
CA TYR A 338 -9.50 11.24 9.55
C TYR A 338 -8.62 12.15 10.41
N ILE A 339 -8.69 12.03 11.75
CA ILE A 339 -7.85 12.79 12.67
C ILE A 339 -6.37 12.44 12.48
N TRP A 340 -6.03 11.14 12.35
CA TRP A 340 -4.65 10.73 12.03
C TRP A 340 -4.14 11.35 10.71
N HIS A 341 -5.00 11.45 9.72
CA HIS A 341 -4.64 12.12 8.46
C HIS A 341 -4.36 13.61 8.67
N LYS A 342 -5.16 14.29 9.50
CA LYS A 342 -4.91 15.69 9.88
C LYS A 342 -3.59 15.86 10.62
N ILE A 343 -3.30 15.01 11.60
CA ILE A 343 -2.02 15.04 12.33
C ILE A 343 -0.85 14.87 11.36
N LYS A 344 -0.93 13.88 10.48
CA LYS A 344 0.11 13.64 9.48
C LYS A 344 0.34 14.86 8.60
N ASN A 345 -0.72 15.49 8.11
CA ASN A 345 -0.60 16.68 7.27
C ASN A 345 -0.09 17.89 8.07
N TYR A 346 -0.54 18.05 9.30
CA TYR A 346 -0.07 19.10 10.20
C TYR A 346 1.43 18.98 10.48
N ARG A 347 1.90 17.78 10.83
CA ARG A 347 3.33 17.49 11.03
C ARG A 347 4.12 17.70 9.73
N LYS A 348 3.63 17.19 8.61
CA LYS A 348 4.27 17.38 7.32
C LYS A 348 4.43 18.86 6.98
N ASN A 349 3.37 19.66 7.11
CA ASN A 349 3.42 21.11 6.84
C ASN A 349 4.37 21.85 7.79
N ARG A 350 4.54 21.37 9.02
CA ARG A 350 5.55 21.92 9.94
C ARG A 350 6.97 21.56 9.48
N PHE A 351 7.21 20.30 9.16
CA PHE A 351 8.52 19.87 8.64
C PHE A 351 8.90 20.51 7.30
N GLU A 352 7.93 20.85 6.44
CA GLU A 352 8.20 21.57 5.19
C GLU A 352 8.55 23.06 5.39
N LYS A 353 8.33 23.61 6.58
CA LYS A 353 8.71 24.97 6.96
C LYS A 353 10.07 25.07 7.65
N ILE A 354 10.66 23.95 7.96
CA ILE A 354 12.01 23.79 8.51
C ILE A 354 13.03 23.71 7.38
#